data_2d96dd8b2bac720065c3273ef4bc62da
#
_entry.id   2d96dd8b2bac720065c3273ef4bc62da
#
_cell.length_a   1.000
_cell.length_b   1.000
_cell.length_c   1.000
_cell.angle_alpha   90.00
_cell.angle_beta   90.00
_cell.angle_gamma   90.00
#
_symmetry.space_group_name_H-M   'P 1'
#
loop_
_entity.id
_entity.type
_entity.pdbx_description
1 polymer ?
#
loop_
_entity_poly.entity_id
_entity_poly.type
_entity_poly.pdbx_seq_one_letter_code
_entity_poly.pdbx_strand_id
1 'polypeptide(L)'
;MSEGVPFIHRSVDTDDKTSDVLVKVLDNTVAAFLKYRNDASGHAIELAVGALMTAYRGGHRIEFYGVGNSGIVAQDAQHKFFRLGLHTVAYSDGHMQIMSASVLRPGDCVVVISNSGRTRDLIDATEIARRHGATAIVITASGSPLSALADIHLAADH
;
A
#
# COMPACT_ATOMS: atom_id res chain seq x y z
N MET A 1 -10.49 19.45 26.16
CA MET A 1 -10.35 17.98 26.40
C MET A 1 -11.34 17.31 25.45
N SER A 2 -10.88 16.84 24.30
CA SER A 2 -11.71 16.07 23.37
C SER A 2 -11.73 14.63 23.88
N GLU A 3 -12.86 14.22 24.45
CA GLU A 3 -13.11 12.82 24.77
C GLU A 3 -13.00 12.02 23.47
N GLY A 4 -12.06 11.08 23.45
CA GLY A 4 -11.86 10.21 22.30
C GLY A 4 -13.12 9.35 22.12
N VAL A 5 -13.71 9.43 20.93
CA VAL A 5 -14.79 8.53 20.54
C VAL A 5 -14.24 7.09 20.63
N PRO A 6 -14.83 6.21 21.44
CA PRO A 6 -14.33 4.84 21.55
C PRO A 6 -14.49 4.15 20.19
N PHE A 7 -13.40 3.53 19.72
CA PHE A 7 -13.36 2.74 18.48
C PHE A 7 -14.14 1.43 18.69
N ILE A 8 -15.43 1.46 18.48
CA ILE A 8 -16.25 0.24 18.52
C ILE A 8 -16.58 -0.12 17.07
N HIS A 9 -15.99 -1.21 16.59
CA HIS A 9 -16.43 -1.82 15.35
C HIS A 9 -17.86 -2.35 15.54
N ARG A 10 -18.78 -1.86 14.71
CA ARG A 10 -20.18 -2.27 14.73
C ARG A 10 -20.44 -3.24 13.58
N SER A 11 -20.78 -4.48 13.90
CA SER A 11 -21.22 -5.45 12.88
C SER A 11 -22.54 -5.03 12.27
N VAL A 12 -22.69 -5.30 10.98
CA VAL A 12 -23.96 -5.17 10.28
C VAL A 12 -24.75 -6.45 10.50
N ASP A 13 -25.96 -6.31 11.00
CA ASP A 13 -26.86 -7.42 11.30
C ASP A 13 -27.95 -7.56 10.22
N THR A 14 -28.53 -8.75 10.09
CA THR A 14 -29.50 -9.06 9.02
C THR A 14 -30.85 -8.32 9.20
N ASP A 15 -31.13 -7.86 10.39
CA ASP A 15 -32.36 -7.11 10.78
C ASP A 15 -32.14 -5.59 10.81
N ASP A 16 -30.94 -5.11 10.50
CA ASP A 16 -30.64 -3.68 10.39
C ASP A 16 -31.49 -3.04 9.27
N LYS A 17 -32.03 -1.87 9.55
CA LYS A 17 -32.62 -1.03 8.51
C LYS A 17 -31.50 -0.43 7.64
N THR A 18 -31.80 -0.10 6.40
CA THR A 18 -30.85 0.51 5.47
C THR A 18 -30.15 1.76 6.04
N SER A 19 -30.89 2.58 6.82
CA SER A 19 -30.32 3.74 7.52
C SER A 19 -29.29 3.35 8.56
N ASP A 20 -29.51 2.24 9.28
CA ASP A 20 -28.61 1.78 10.34
C ASP A 20 -27.34 1.18 9.72
N VAL A 21 -27.48 0.44 8.62
CA VAL A 21 -26.36 -0.06 7.82
C VAL A 21 -25.47 1.10 7.35
N LEU A 22 -26.07 2.16 6.80
CA LEU A 22 -25.33 3.34 6.35
C LEU A 22 -24.51 3.96 7.50
N VAL A 23 -25.13 4.17 8.65
CA VAL A 23 -24.47 4.76 9.83
C VAL A 23 -23.33 3.85 10.31
N LYS A 24 -23.59 2.53 10.44
CA LYS A 24 -22.56 1.57 10.87
C LYS A 24 -21.37 1.54 9.91
N VAL A 25 -21.59 1.55 8.61
CA VAL A 25 -20.51 1.58 7.60
C VAL A 25 -19.69 2.87 7.70
N LEU A 26 -20.34 4.02 7.83
CA LEU A 26 -19.66 5.31 7.98
C LEU A 26 -18.86 5.36 9.29
N ASP A 27 -19.45 4.95 10.40
CA ASP A 27 -18.77 4.93 11.70
C ASP A 27 -17.52 4.03 11.67
N ASN A 28 -17.64 2.83 11.10
CA ASN A 28 -16.51 1.91 10.94
C ASN A 28 -15.40 2.49 10.06
N THR A 29 -15.78 3.19 8.97
CA THR A 29 -14.81 3.85 8.08
C THR A 29 -14.07 4.97 8.81
N VAL A 30 -14.80 5.83 9.53
CA VAL A 30 -14.19 6.90 10.33
C VAL A 30 -13.26 6.32 11.41
N ALA A 31 -13.71 5.27 12.11
CA ALA A 31 -12.91 4.59 13.12
C ALA A 31 -11.60 4.02 12.53
N ALA A 32 -11.66 3.40 11.35
CA ALA A 32 -10.48 2.88 10.66
C ALA A 32 -9.48 3.99 10.33
N PHE A 33 -9.94 5.15 9.81
CA PHE A 33 -9.06 6.28 9.54
C PHE A 33 -8.43 6.88 10.79
N LEU A 34 -9.20 7.00 11.87
CA LEU A 34 -8.68 7.51 13.14
C LEU A 34 -7.65 6.56 13.76
N LYS A 35 -7.91 5.25 13.68
CA LYS A 35 -6.94 4.23 14.10
C LYS A 35 -5.65 4.37 13.29
N TYR A 36 -5.75 4.39 11.96
CA TYR A 36 -4.58 4.55 11.10
C TYR A 36 -3.80 5.82 11.41
N ARG A 37 -4.48 6.96 11.60
CA ARG A 37 -3.83 8.22 11.98
C ARG A 37 -3.01 8.10 13.27
N ASN A 38 -3.50 7.33 14.24
CA ASN A 38 -2.82 7.18 15.54
C ASN A 38 -1.66 6.17 15.45
N ASP A 39 -1.79 5.15 14.62
CA ASP A 39 -0.84 4.03 14.52
C ASP A 39 0.23 4.26 13.44
N ALA A 40 -0.04 5.13 12.46
CA ALA A 40 0.86 5.39 11.35
C ALA A 40 2.20 5.97 11.81
N SER A 41 3.28 5.35 11.35
CA SER A 41 4.63 5.83 11.61
C SER A 41 4.99 7.00 10.70
N GLY A 42 5.05 8.21 11.27
CA GLY A 42 5.53 9.39 10.54
C GLY A 42 6.93 9.19 9.96
N HIS A 43 7.81 8.53 10.70
CA HIS A 43 9.16 8.22 10.24
C HIS A 43 9.16 7.29 9.01
N ALA A 44 8.33 6.24 9.00
CA ALA A 44 8.24 5.34 7.83
C ALA A 44 7.69 6.08 6.60
N ILE A 45 6.73 6.99 6.79
CA ILE A 45 6.20 7.83 5.71
C ILE A 45 7.29 8.76 5.17
N GLU A 46 8.09 9.39 6.01
CA GLU A 46 9.22 10.24 5.59
C GLU A 46 10.25 9.45 4.79
N LEU A 47 10.58 8.24 5.22
CA LEU A 47 11.48 7.35 4.48
C LEU A 47 10.91 6.98 3.10
N ALA A 48 9.61 6.66 3.03
CA ALA A 48 8.95 6.33 1.77
C ALA A 48 8.93 7.51 0.80
N VAL A 49 8.59 8.70 1.28
CA VAL A 49 8.63 9.93 0.48
C VAL A 49 10.07 10.21 0.01
N GLY A 50 11.05 10.07 0.90
CA GLY A 50 12.47 10.26 0.57
C GLY A 50 12.93 9.31 -0.53
N ALA A 51 12.56 8.03 -0.47
CA ALA A 51 12.90 7.03 -1.49
C ALA A 51 12.27 7.37 -2.86
N LEU A 52 10.98 7.73 -2.87
CA LEU A 52 10.27 8.14 -4.09
C LEU A 52 10.88 9.41 -4.71
N MET A 53 11.20 10.39 -3.88
CA MET A 53 11.85 11.63 -4.34
C MET A 53 13.26 11.39 -4.90
N THR A 54 14.02 10.48 -4.29
CA THR A 54 15.34 10.09 -4.77
C THR A 54 15.25 9.40 -6.12
N ALA A 55 14.32 8.45 -6.28
CA ALA A 55 14.07 7.79 -7.55
C ALA A 55 13.65 8.80 -8.64
N TYR A 56 12.71 9.68 -8.32
CA TYR A 56 12.25 10.72 -9.25
C TYR A 56 13.39 11.64 -9.71
N ARG A 57 14.17 12.19 -8.78
CA ARG A 57 15.29 13.09 -9.10
C ARG A 57 16.41 12.41 -9.88
N GLY A 58 16.60 11.11 -9.65
CA GLY A 58 17.57 10.30 -10.36
C GLY A 58 17.10 9.84 -11.75
N GLY A 59 15.87 10.14 -12.15
CA GLY A 59 15.28 9.65 -13.41
C GLY A 59 15.02 8.13 -13.40
N HIS A 60 14.90 7.55 -12.22
CA HIS A 60 14.66 6.13 -12.03
C HIS A 60 13.16 5.77 -12.17
N ARG A 61 12.88 4.47 -12.32
CA ARG A 61 11.53 3.94 -12.42
C ARG A 61 10.85 3.93 -11.06
N ILE A 62 9.57 4.25 -11.07
CA ILE A 62 8.67 4.08 -9.91
C ILE A 62 7.50 3.24 -10.39
N GLU A 63 7.34 2.08 -9.80
CA GLU A 63 6.30 1.12 -10.17
C GLU A 63 5.39 0.80 -9.00
N PHE A 64 4.11 0.54 -9.29
CA PHE A 64 3.10 0.17 -8.30
C PHE A 64 2.60 -1.23 -8.61
N TYR A 65 2.67 -2.14 -7.63
CA TYR A 65 2.20 -3.52 -7.75
C TYR A 65 1.06 -3.79 -6.77
N GLY A 66 0.04 -4.46 -7.24
CA GLY A 66 -1.08 -4.95 -6.45
C GLY A 66 -1.89 -5.94 -7.25
N VAL A 67 -2.68 -6.78 -6.61
CA VAL A 67 -3.55 -7.78 -7.26
C VAL A 67 -4.97 -7.65 -6.73
N GLY A 68 -5.97 -7.87 -7.57
CA GLY A 68 -7.38 -7.73 -7.20
C GLY A 68 -7.69 -6.28 -6.77
N ASN A 69 -8.31 -6.10 -5.61
CA ASN A 69 -8.62 -4.77 -5.08
C ASN A 69 -7.36 -3.93 -4.84
N SER A 70 -6.27 -4.54 -4.39
CA SER A 70 -4.98 -3.85 -4.24
C SER A 70 -4.40 -3.41 -5.60
N GLY A 71 -4.72 -4.12 -6.68
CA GLY A 71 -4.38 -3.71 -8.05
C GLY A 71 -5.10 -2.42 -8.46
N ILE A 72 -6.36 -2.27 -8.07
CA ILE A 72 -7.13 -1.02 -8.29
C ILE A 72 -6.49 0.14 -7.53
N VAL A 73 -6.09 -0.09 -6.28
CA VAL A 73 -5.39 0.92 -5.47
C VAL A 73 -4.03 1.29 -6.09
N ALA A 74 -3.29 0.31 -6.60
CA ALA A 74 -2.02 0.55 -7.29
C ALA A 74 -2.20 1.42 -8.55
N GLN A 75 -3.25 1.18 -9.34
CA GLN A 75 -3.60 1.98 -10.50
C GLN A 75 -4.03 3.40 -10.11
N ASP A 76 -4.82 3.55 -9.05
CA ASP A 76 -5.22 4.86 -8.53
C ASP A 76 -4.00 5.67 -8.03
N ALA A 77 -3.09 5.03 -7.32
CA ALA A 77 -1.82 5.64 -6.91
C ALA A 77 -1.00 6.08 -8.12
N GLN A 78 -0.80 5.19 -9.11
CA GLN A 78 -0.09 5.50 -10.35
C GLN A 78 -0.68 6.72 -11.05
N HIS A 79 -2.00 6.78 -11.19
CA HIS A 79 -2.69 7.90 -11.83
C HIS A 79 -2.45 9.23 -11.09
N LYS A 80 -2.47 9.20 -9.75
CA LYS A 80 -2.22 10.39 -8.93
C LYS A 80 -0.78 10.88 -9.06
N PHE A 81 0.20 9.97 -9.02
CA PHE A 81 1.60 10.33 -9.21
C PHE A 81 1.90 10.80 -10.64
N PHE A 82 1.27 10.19 -11.66
CA PHE A 82 1.37 10.65 -13.04
C PHE A 82 0.91 12.11 -13.21
N ARG A 83 -0.16 12.50 -12.54
CA ARG A 83 -0.65 13.89 -12.55
C ARG A 83 0.33 14.90 -11.92
N LEU A 84 1.24 14.44 -11.09
CA LEU A 84 2.34 15.23 -10.53
C LEU A 84 3.57 15.30 -11.46
N GLY A 85 3.48 14.72 -12.65
CA GLY A 85 4.55 14.71 -13.63
C GLY A 85 5.56 13.58 -13.48
N LEU A 86 5.27 12.57 -12.63
CA LEU A 86 6.14 11.42 -12.46
C LEU A 86 5.83 10.36 -13.53
N HIS A 87 6.86 9.79 -14.15
CA HIS A 87 6.72 8.63 -15.02
C HIS A 87 6.58 7.36 -14.17
N THR A 88 5.34 6.96 -13.98
CA THR A 88 4.99 5.80 -13.15
C THR A 88 4.17 4.80 -13.92
N VAL A 89 4.28 3.53 -13.58
CA VAL A 89 3.45 2.45 -14.11
C VAL A 89 2.85 1.64 -12.96
N ALA A 90 1.70 1.01 -13.22
CA ALA A 90 1.08 0.09 -12.29
C ALA A 90 0.84 -1.26 -12.99
N TYR A 91 1.13 -2.34 -12.30
CA TYR A 91 0.85 -3.69 -12.76
C TYR A 91 -0.04 -4.41 -11.74
N SER A 92 -1.16 -4.95 -12.22
CA SER A 92 -2.13 -5.72 -11.42
C SER A 92 -2.14 -7.21 -11.76
N ASP A 93 -1.28 -7.64 -12.64
CA ASP A 93 -1.08 -9.02 -13.08
C ASP A 93 0.27 -9.55 -12.61
N GLY A 94 0.27 -10.72 -11.95
CA GLY A 94 1.47 -11.28 -11.33
C GLY A 94 2.58 -11.60 -12.34
N HIS A 95 2.23 -12.05 -13.54
CA HIS A 95 3.23 -12.31 -14.58
C HIS A 95 3.93 -11.04 -15.05
N MET A 96 3.16 -9.97 -15.26
CA MET A 96 3.71 -8.67 -15.63
C MET A 96 4.56 -8.06 -14.51
N GLN A 97 4.16 -8.27 -13.26
CA GLN A 97 4.94 -7.81 -12.09
C GLN A 97 6.31 -8.50 -12.04
N ILE A 98 6.37 -9.83 -12.21
CA ILE A 98 7.62 -10.59 -12.23
C ILE A 98 8.51 -10.17 -13.40
N MET A 99 7.93 -10.01 -14.59
CA MET A 99 8.68 -9.56 -15.78
C MET A 99 9.27 -8.16 -15.55
N SER A 100 8.47 -7.22 -15.04
CA SER A 100 8.95 -5.86 -14.79
C SER A 100 9.99 -5.82 -13.68
N ALA A 101 9.77 -6.54 -12.59
CA ALA A 101 10.72 -6.64 -11.47
C ALA A 101 12.10 -7.14 -11.92
N SER A 102 12.13 -8.05 -12.92
CA SER A 102 13.37 -8.64 -13.45
C SER A 102 14.24 -7.66 -14.24
N VAL A 103 13.72 -6.52 -14.64
CA VAL A 103 14.44 -5.48 -15.39
C VAL A 103 14.68 -4.20 -14.60
N LEU A 104 14.26 -4.17 -13.33
CA LEU A 104 14.57 -3.07 -12.42
C LEU A 104 16.07 -2.99 -12.15
N ARG A 105 16.51 -1.82 -11.71
CA ARG A 105 17.93 -1.50 -11.48
C ARG A 105 18.10 -0.78 -10.15
N PRO A 106 19.33 -0.72 -9.61
CA PRO A 106 19.60 0.11 -8.44
C PRO A 106 19.16 1.55 -8.66
N GLY A 107 18.45 2.11 -7.69
CA GLY A 107 17.81 3.42 -7.74
C GLY A 107 16.34 3.40 -8.14
N ASP A 108 15.85 2.34 -8.78
CA ASP A 108 14.43 2.16 -9.04
C ASP A 108 13.67 1.90 -7.73
N CYS A 109 12.39 2.21 -7.73
CA CYS A 109 11.52 2.04 -6.57
C CYS A 109 10.26 1.29 -6.96
N VAL A 110 9.85 0.33 -6.15
CA VAL A 110 8.58 -0.36 -6.29
C VAL A 110 7.73 -0.18 -5.05
N VAL A 111 6.47 0.22 -5.24
CA VAL A 111 5.46 0.30 -4.17
C VAL A 111 4.54 -0.90 -4.30
N VAL A 112 4.59 -1.79 -3.34
CA VAL A 112 3.82 -3.03 -3.34
C VAL A 112 2.68 -2.94 -2.34
N ILE A 113 1.46 -3.15 -2.81
CA ILE A 113 0.24 -2.99 -2.02
C ILE A 113 -0.46 -4.34 -1.89
N SER A 114 -0.67 -4.78 -0.66
CA SER A 114 -1.38 -6.03 -0.36
C SER A 114 -2.08 -5.94 0.99
N ASN A 115 -3.36 -6.25 1.03
CA ASN A 115 -4.10 -6.29 2.30
C ASN A 115 -3.52 -7.35 3.25
N SER A 116 -3.41 -8.59 2.82
CA SER A 116 -2.95 -9.71 3.65
C SER A 116 -1.43 -9.87 3.74
N GLY A 117 -0.71 -9.34 2.76
CA GLY A 117 0.74 -9.56 2.62
C GLY A 117 1.15 -11.02 2.34
N ARG A 118 0.22 -11.85 1.83
CA ARG A 118 0.40 -13.28 1.60
C ARG A 118 0.24 -13.71 0.15
N THR A 119 -0.03 -12.78 -0.75
CA THR A 119 -0.19 -13.05 -2.18
C THR A 119 1.16 -13.47 -2.78
N ARG A 120 1.23 -14.70 -3.27
CA ARG A 120 2.48 -15.32 -3.73
C ARG A 120 3.17 -14.51 -4.82
N ASP A 121 2.41 -14.09 -5.83
CA ASP A 121 2.96 -13.32 -6.96
C ASP A 121 3.63 -12.02 -6.50
N LEU A 122 3.01 -11.32 -5.54
CA LEU A 122 3.59 -10.08 -4.99
C LEU A 122 4.85 -10.33 -4.16
N ILE A 123 4.90 -11.46 -3.43
CA ILE A 123 6.09 -11.86 -2.68
C ILE A 123 7.23 -12.14 -3.66
N ASP A 124 6.98 -12.97 -4.68
CA ASP A 124 7.98 -13.35 -5.69
C ASP A 124 8.48 -12.12 -6.46
N ALA A 125 7.57 -11.23 -6.91
CA ALA A 125 7.95 -10.00 -7.61
C ALA A 125 8.77 -9.05 -6.72
N THR A 126 8.42 -8.93 -5.44
CA THR A 126 9.16 -8.07 -4.50
C THR A 126 10.57 -8.62 -4.24
N GLU A 127 10.72 -9.93 -4.07
CA GLU A 127 12.04 -10.56 -3.95
C GLU A 127 12.90 -10.32 -5.18
N ILE A 128 12.34 -10.45 -6.38
CA ILE A 128 13.04 -10.21 -7.63
C ILE A 128 13.46 -8.75 -7.74
N ALA A 129 12.55 -7.80 -7.47
CA ALA A 129 12.85 -6.37 -7.50
C ALA A 129 14.02 -6.01 -6.58
N ARG A 130 14.02 -6.53 -5.34
CA ARG A 130 15.09 -6.30 -4.38
C ARG A 130 16.42 -6.92 -4.80
N ARG A 131 16.43 -8.12 -5.38
CA ARG A 131 17.64 -8.75 -5.94
C ARG A 131 18.28 -7.90 -7.06
N HIS A 132 17.46 -7.17 -7.80
CA HIS A 132 17.91 -6.23 -8.84
C HIS A 132 18.28 -4.85 -8.29
N GLY A 133 18.22 -4.65 -6.97
CA GLY A 133 18.67 -3.43 -6.31
C GLY A 133 17.61 -2.33 -6.22
N ALA A 134 16.36 -2.61 -6.60
CA ALA A 134 15.27 -1.67 -6.40
C ALA A 134 14.88 -1.55 -4.92
N THR A 135 14.46 -0.37 -4.51
CA THR A 135 13.92 -0.12 -3.17
C THR A 135 12.46 -0.56 -3.11
N ALA A 136 12.12 -1.46 -2.19
CA ALA A 136 10.76 -1.92 -1.99
C ALA A 136 10.07 -1.18 -0.84
N ILE A 137 9.07 -0.35 -1.17
CA ILE A 137 8.11 0.23 -0.23
C ILE A 137 6.90 -0.68 -0.20
N VAL A 138 6.55 -1.22 0.95
CA VAL A 138 5.46 -2.19 1.06
C VAL A 138 4.37 -1.66 1.98
N ILE A 139 3.14 -1.63 1.46
CA ILE A 139 1.93 -1.25 2.20
C ILE A 139 1.13 -2.53 2.46
N THR A 140 1.17 -3.04 3.69
CA THR A 140 0.55 -4.32 4.03
C THR A 140 0.41 -4.51 5.55
N ALA A 141 -0.31 -5.57 5.94
CA ALA A 141 -0.44 -5.96 7.35
C ALA A 141 0.92 -6.29 7.97
N SER A 142 1.10 -5.88 9.22
CA SER A 142 2.28 -6.15 10.02
C SER A 142 2.47 -7.66 10.23
N GLY A 143 3.73 -8.12 10.33
CA GLY A 143 4.05 -9.53 10.55
C GLY A 143 3.70 -10.47 9.39
N SER A 144 3.39 -9.93 8.22
CA SER A 144 3.12 -10.73 7.02
C SER A 144 4.43 -11.11 6.29
N PRO A 145 4.43 -12.17 5.47
CA PRO A 145 5.59 -12.52 4.66
C PRO A 145 6.08 -11.37 3.77
N LEU A 146 5.15 -10.59 3.20
CA LEU A 146 5.50 -9.46 2.35
C LEU A 146 6.11 -8.31 3.16
N SER A 147 5.64 -8.04 4.39
CA SER A 147 6.22 -7.00 5.25
C SER A 147 7.68 -7.29 5.61
N ALA A 148 8.05 -8.57 5.71
CA ALA A 148 9.43 -8.99 5.98
C ALA A 148 10.40 -8.70 4.81
N LEU A 149 9.88 -8.49 3.61
CA LEU A 149 10.66 -8.15 2.41
C LEU A 149 10.79 -6.64 2.20
N ALA A 150 10.13 -5.82 3.00
CA ALA A 150 10.13 -4.39 2.83
C ALA A 150 11.48 -3.77 3.18
N ASP A 151 11.99 -2.87 2.35
CA ASP A 151 13.00 -1.90 2.77
C ASP A 151 12.35 -0.80 3.60
N ILE A 152 11.12 -0.42 3.22
CA ILE A 152 10.28 0.52 3.98
C ILE A 152 8.88 -0.08 4.10
N HIS A 153 8.42 -0.33 5.32
CA HIS A 153 7.10 -0.89 5.60
C HIS A 153 6.15 0.20 6.09
N LEU A 154 5.06 0.38 5.36
CA LEU A 154 3.91 1.19 5.78
C LEU A 154 2.82 0.23 6.26
N ALA A 155 2.67 0.10 7.56
CA ALA A 155 1.71 -0.83 8.16
C ALA A 155 0.27 -0.41 7.85
N ALA A 156 -0.55 -1.36 7.42
CA ALA A 156 -1.98 -1.21 7.15
C ALA A 156 -2.74 -2.30 7.92
N ASP A 157 -2.74 -2.18 9.24
CA ASP A 157 -3.44 -3.09 10.14
C ASP A 157 -4.88 -2.64 10.38
N HIS A 158 -5.85 -3.58 10.36
CA HIS A 158 -7.30 -3.35 10.59
C HIS A 158 -7.87 -4.27 11.66
#